data_8c7c9367201c2aca3733d4a3fd458a84
#
_entry.id   8c7c9367201c2aca3733d4a3fd458a84
#
_cell.length_a   1.000
_cell.length_b   1.000
_cell.length_c   1.000
_cell.angle_alpha   90.00
_cell.angle_beta   90.00
_cell.angle_gamma   90.00
#
_symmetry.space_group_name_H-M   'P 1'
#
loop_
_entity.id
_entity.type
_entity.pdbx_description
1 polymer ?
#
loop_
_entity_poly.entity_id
_entity_poly.type
_entity_poly.pdbx_seq_one_letter_code
_entity_poly.pdbx_strand_id
1 'polypeptide(L)'
;TNEKISMSSVFKIKHIPYYLIIVCLFYGITNIHHLYLPAMLKQSGLPINNVSNVIFVSTLSEVPVTLLSHFYMNRFSNKQLLMSVFILLCIQFFTFSFLSSLIIQIMIVFLTKTVATMAFVMINLRIISTIVDNARQNTALSLVSSCKSFASIVFQMLAGYLIDLYSYPFFYSFLLICSFIGLILCIFYKIPSGNEHHLFD
;
A
#
# COMPACT_ATOMS: atom_id res chain seq x y z
N THR A 1 -17.31 -31.61 -7.41
CA THR A 1 -17.11 -30.96 -8.73
C THR A 1 -16.45 -29.62 -8.48
N ASN A 2 -15.10 -29.59 -8.63
CA ASN A 2 -14.36 -28.32 -8.65
C ASN A 2 -14.69 -27.58 -9.96
N GLU A 3 -15.75 -26.78 -9.97
CA GLU A 3 -15.90 -25.79 -11.00
C GLU A 3 -14.67 -24.86 -10.92
N LYS A 4 -13.89 -24.83 -12.01
CA LYS A 4 -12.80 -23.85 -12.17
C LYS A 4 -13.42 -22.45 -12.14
N ILE A 5 -13.39 -21.79 -10.98
CA ILE A 5 -13.87 -20.44 -10.81
C ILE A 5 -13.02 -19.54 -11.68
N SER A 6 -13.61 -18.95 -12.72
CA SER A 6 -12.90 -18.09 -13.66
C SER A 6 -12.61 -16.72 -13.00
N MET A 7 -11.41 -16.17 -13.23
CA MET A 7 -11.07 -14.78 -12.85
C MET A 7 -12.09 -13.77 -13.38
N SER A 8 -12.65 -14.01 -14.57
CA SER A 8 -13.71 -13.20 -15.17
C SER A 8 -14.97 -13.13 -14.31
N SER A 9 -15.31 -14.19 -13.57
CA SER A 9 -16.48 -14.21 -12.69
C SER A 9 -16.30 -13.34 -11.45
N VAL A 10 -15.09 -13.26 -10.93
CA VAL A 10 -14.73 -12.39 -9.79
C VAL A 10 -14.71 -10.93 -10.23
N PHE A 11 -14.15 -10.65 -11.41
CA PHE A 11 -14.08 -9.27 -11.94
C PHE A 11 -15.47 -8.65 -12.17
N LYS A 12 -16.50 -9.45 -12.41
CA LYS A 12 -17.89 -8.99 -12.58
C LYS A 12 -18.60 -8.63 -11.27
N ILE A 13 -18.03 -8.91 -10.11
CA ILE A 13 -18.62 -8.52 -8.81
C ILE A 13 -18.56 -6.99 -8.69
N LYS A 14 -19.69 -6.35 -8.43
CA LYS A 14 -19.96 -4.91 -8.54
C LYS A 14 -18.89 -3.98 -7.93
N HIS A 15 -18.27 -4.37 -6.83
CA HIS A 15 -17.32 -3.51 -6.10
C HIS A 15 -15.84 -3.85 -6.36
N ILE A 16 -15.55 -4.98 -6.98
CA ILE A 16 -14.19 -5.47 -7.22
C ILE A 16 -13.41 -4.59 -8.20
N PRO A 17 -13.90 -4.20 -9.37
CA PRO A 17 -13.11 -3.40 -10.32
C PRO A 17 -12.63 -2.07 -9.72
N TYR A 18 -13.48 -1.39 -8.97
CA TYR A 18 -13.11 -0.14 -8.31
C TYR A 18 -12.05 -0.37 -7.24
N TYR A 19 -12.22 -1.42 -6.44
CA TYR A 19 -11.24 -1.80 -5.43
C TYR A 19 -9.87 -2.15 -6.02
N LEU A 20 -9.85 -2.85 -7.16
CA LEU A 20 -8.61 -3.18 -7.85
C LEU A 20 -7.83 -1.95 -8.33
N ILE A 21 -8.50 -0.87 -8.70
CA ILE A 21 -7.84 0.41 -9.02
C ILE A 21 -7.11 0.96 -7.78
N ILE A 22 -7.75 0.92 -6.62
CA ILE A 22 -7.14 1.34 -5.35
C ILE A 22 -5.93 0.44 -5.02
N VAL A 23 -6.06 -0.87 -5.20
CA VAL A 23 -4.99 -1.86 -5.02
C VAL A 23 -3.80 -1.57 -5.94
N CYS A 24 -4.05 -1.30 -7.22
CA CYS A 24 -3.01 -0.95 -8.19
C CYS A 24 -2.25 0.31 -7.78
N LEU A 25 -2.97 1.37 -7.38
CA LEU A 25 -2.33 2.60 -6.90
C LEU A 25 -1.50 2.34 -5.64
N PHE A 26 -2.06 1.68 -4.64
CA PHE A 26 -1.35 1.42 -3.39
C PHE A 26 -0.06 0.62 -3.63
N TYR A 27 -0.15 -0.53 -4.28
CA TYR A 27 1.01 -1.38 -4.50
C TYR A 27 2.00 -0.80 -5.52
N GLY A 28 1.53 -0.07 -6.53
CA GLY A 28 2.40 0.66 -7.45
C GLY A 28 3.26 1.67 -6.71
N ILE A 29 2.63 2.51 -5.88
CA ILE A 29 3.31 3.53 -5.08
C ILE A 29 4.26 2.92 -4.05
N THR A 30 3.80 1.94 -3.27
CA THR A 30 4.60 1.38 -2.16
C THR A 30 5.75 0.51 -2.66
N ASN A 31 5.56 -0.30 -3.68
CA ASN A 31 6.63 -1.15 -4.22
C ASN A 31 7.74 -0.31 -4.84
N ILE A 32 7.41 0.74 -5.56
CA ILE A 32 8.41 1.62 -6.16
C ILE A 32 9.15 2.45 -5.09
N HIS A 33 8.43 2.91 -4.07
CA HIS A 33 9.05 3.56 -2.94
C HIS A 33 10.06 2.64 -2.23
N HIS A 34 9.68 1.38 -1.97
CA HIS A 34 10.58 0.39 -1.34
C HIS A 34 11.84 0.13 -2.18
N LEU A 35 11.71 0.13 -3.50
CA LEU A 35 12.83 -0.09 -4.41
C LEU A 35 13.83 1.07 -4.40
N TYR A 36 13.35 2.31 -4.41
CA TYR A 36 14.22 3.50 -4.50
C TYR A 36 14.60 4.10 -3.14
N LEU A 37 13.97 3.70 -2.05
CA LEU A 37 14.26 4.18 -0.70
C LEU A 37 15.75 4.06 -0.32
N PRO A 38 16.46 2.92 -0.56
CA PRO A 38 17.88 2.80 -0.24
C PRO A 38 18.75 3.81 -1.00
N ALA A 39 18.49 3.99 -2.28
CA ALA A 39 19.24 4.91 -3.13
C ALA A 39 19.02 6.38 -2.70
N MET A 40 17.79 6.73 -2.38
CA MET A 40 17.43 8.06 -1.88
C MET A 40 18.09 8.36 -0.53
N LEU A 41 18.04 7.44 0.44
CA LEU A 41 18.69 7.63 1.74
C LEU A 41 20.21 7.80 1.60
N LYS A 42 20.83 7.03 0.69
CA LYS A 42 22.25 7.19 0.37
C LYS A 42 22.53 8.58 -0.22
N GLN A 43 21.70 9.06 -1.14
CA GLN A 43 21.86 10.39 -1.73
C GLN A 43 21.66 11.51 -0.71
N SER A 44 20.79 11.30 0.29
CA SER A 44 20.57 12.23 1.41
C SER A 44 21.74 12.25 2.41
N GLY A 45 22.82 11.51 2.16
CA GLY A 45 24.04 11.51 2.97
C GLY A 45 24.17 10.38 3.99
N LEU A 46 23.25 9.39 3.98
CA LEU A 46 23.37 8.25 4.90
C LEU A 46 24.39 7.24 4.38
N PRO A 47 25.41 6.84 5.20
CA PRO A 47 26.35 5.77 4.83
C PRO A 47 25.62 4.46 4.51
N ILE A 48 26.13 3.70 3.55
CA ILE A 48 25.46 2.48 3.04
C ILE A 48 25.16 1.45 4.14
N ASN A 49 26.04 1.30 5.11
CA ASN A 49 25.83 0.39 6.25
C ASN A 49 24.63 0.83 7.10
N ASN A 50 24.45 2.14 7.28
CA ASN A 50 23.34 2.69 8.04
C ASN A 50 22.03 2.62 7.25
N VAL A 51 22.06 2.74 5.92
CA VAL A 51 20.90 2.50 5.05
C VAL A 51 20.36 1.09 5.26
N SER A 52 21.25 0.09 5.24
CA SER A 52 20.88 -1.32 5.47
C SER A 52 20.27 -1.52 6.86
N ASN A 53 20.83 -0.89 7.88
CA ASN A 53 20.29 -0.97 9.24
C ASN A 53 18.89 -0.32 9.35
N VAL A 54 18.67 0.83 8.74
CA VAL A 54 17.35 1.50 8.71
C VAL A 54 16.32 0.60 8.05
N ILE A 55 16.64 0.01 6.90
CA ILE A 55 15.74 -0.89 6.18
C ILE A 55 15.45 -2.14 7.01
N PHE A 56 16.48 -2.76 7.58
CA PHE A 56 16.35 -3.96 8.42
C PHE A 56 15.41 -3.69 9.62
N VAL A 57 15.68 -2.63 10.40
CA VAL A 57 14.85 -2.30 11.56
C VAL A 57 13.44 -1.91 11.14
N SER A 58 13.26 -1.18 10.02
CA SER A 58 11.92 -0.87 9.51
C SER A 58 11.14 -2.11 9.12
N THR A 59 11.79 -3.11 8.54
CA THR A 59 11.14 -4.39 8.21
C THR A 59 10.84 -5.21 9.46
N LEU A 60 11.75 -5.22 10.44
CA LEU A 60 11.49 -5.91 11.72
C LEU A 60 10.28 -5.30 12.46
N SER A 61 10.06 -3.99 12.34
CA SER A 61 8.88 -3.34 12.95
C SER A 61 7.54 -3.74 12.30
N GLU A 62 7.55 -4.47 11.18
CA GLU A 62 6.34 -5.06 10.58
C GLU A 62 5.71 -6.13 11.48
N VAL A 63 6.53 -6.85 12.25
CA VAL A 63 6.05 -7.91 13.14
C VAL A 63 5.10 -7.39 14.22
N PRO A 64 5.45 -6.39 15.04
CA PRO A 64 4.52 -5.86 16.04
C PRO A 64 3.28 -5.22 15.42
N VAL A 65 3.37 -4.56 14.26
CA VAL A 65 2.20 -3.98 13.58
C VAL A 65 1.23 -5.09 13.15
N THR A 66 1.74 -6.20 12.67
CA THR A 66 0.92 -7.36 12.30
C THR A 66 0.29 -8.02 13.53
N LEU A 67 1.04 -8.20 14.61
CA LEU A 67 0.52 -8.78 15.86
C LEU A 67 -0.55 -7.90 16.52
N LEU A 68 -0.42 -6.58 16.40
CA LEU A 68 -1.38 -5.61 16.91
C LEU A 68 -2.58 -5.38 15.95
N SER A 69 -2.62 -6.08 14.81
CA SER A 69 -3.68 -5.90 13.80
C SER A 69 -5.08 -6.11 14.37
N HIS A 70 -5.25 -7.06 15.30
CA HIS A 70 -6.50 -7.31 15.99
C HIS A 70 -7.10 -6.03 16.64
N PHE A 71 -6.27 -5.20 17.28
CA PHE A 71 -6.74 -4.00 17.96
C PHE A 71 -7.30 -2.94 17.01
N TYR A 72 -6.57 -2.62 15.92
CA TYR A 72 -7.03 -1.58 15.01
C TYR A 72 -8.08 -2.09 14.01
N MET A 73 -8.01 -3.37 13.61
CA MET A 73 -8.99 -3.97 12.70
C MET A 73 -10.38 -4.06 13.34
N ASN A 74 -10.49 -4.35 14.64
CA ASN A 74 -11.77 -4.42 15.33
C ASN A 74 -12.37 -3.05 15.69
N ARG A 75 -11.53 -2.01 15.77
CA ARG A 75 -11.95 -0.67 16.20
C ARG A 75 -12.42 0.22 15.05
N PHE A 76 -11.87 0.03 13.85
CA PHE A 76 -12.10 0.91 12.71
C PHE A 76 -12.79 0.17 11.55
N SER A 77 -13.66 0.90 10.84
CA SER A 77 -14.28 0.39 9.63
C SER A 77 -13.26 0.23 8.50
N ASN A 78 -13.55 -0.65 7.52
CA ASN A 78 -12.71 -0.85 6.34
C ASN A 78 -12.41 0.46 5.61
N LYS A 79 -13.41 1.34 5.50
CA LYS A 79 -13.26 2.64 4.85
C LYS A 79 -12.31 3.56 5.61
N GLN A 80 -12.46 3.65 6.94
CA GLN A 80 -11.59 4.48 7.77
C GLN A 80 -10.14 4.01 7.73
N LEU A 81 -9.92 2.70 7.80
CA LEU A 81 -8.58 2.11 7.70
C LEU A 81 -7.96 2.37 6.31
N LEU A 82 -8.72 2.18 5.24
CA LEU A 82 -8.24 2.42 3.89
C LEU A 82 -7.85 3.89 3.66
N MET A 83 -8.67 4.82 4.17
CA MET A 83 -8.35 6.25 4.13
C MET A 83 -7.12 6.59 4.96
N SER A 84 -6.99 6.03 6.18
CA SER A 84 -5.83 6.28 7.05
C SER A 84 -4.52 5.82 6.44
N VAL A 85 -4.51 4.71 5.72
CA VAL A 85 -3.35 4.21 4.98
C VAL A 85 -2.90 5.21 3.92
N PHE A 86 -3.81 5.74 3.11
CA PHE A 86 -3.46 6.75 2.09
C PHE A 86 -3.06 8.09 2.70
N ILE A 87 -3.63 8.48 3.85
CA ILE A 87 -3.18 9.66 4.61
C ILE A 87 -1.73 9.48 5.07
N LEU A 88 -1.38 8.31 5.61
CA LEU A 88 0.00 8.01 6.01
C LEU A 88 0.97 8.09 4.81
N LEU A 89 0.57 7.57 3.64
CA LEU A 89 1.38 7.70 2.42
C LEU A 89 1.54 9.16 1.98
N CYS A 90 0.49 9.96 2.06
CA CYS A 90 0.58 11.40 1.76
C CYS A 90 1.56 12.11 2.69
N ILE A 91 1.50 11.85 4.00
CA ILE A 91 2.45 12.41 4.98
C ILE A 91 3.88 11.98 4.67
N GLN A 92 4.09 10.72 4.36
CA GLN A 92 5.39 10.16 4.01
C GLN A 92 5.97 10.85 2.77
N PHE A 93 5.24 10.88 1.67
CA PHE A 93 5.77 11.44 0.42
C PHE A 93 5.86 12.95 0.44
N PHE A 94 5.01 13.64 1.21
CA PHE A 94 5.19 15.06 1.48
C PHE A 94 6.52 15.34 2.18
N THR A 95 6.86 14.55 3.20
CA THR A 95 8.14 14.66 3.91
C THR A 95 9.33 14.45 2.97
N PHE A 96 9.27 13.43 2.11
CA PHE A 96 10.36 13.14 1.16
C PHE A 96 10.48 14.17 0.02
N SER A 97 9.39 14.83 -0.34
CA SER A 97 9.39 15.87 -1.39
C SER A 97 9.91 17.21 -0.92
N PHE A 98 9.55 17.62 0.30
CA PHE A 98 9.72 19.00 0.75
C PHE A 98 10.69 19.17 1.94
N LEU A 99 10.96 18.13 2.73
CA LEU A 99 11.81 18.20 3.90
C LEU A 99 13.16 17.53 3.64
N SER A 100 14.22 18.32 3.76
CA SER A 100 15.61 17.86 3.54
C SER A 100 16.24 17.22 4.78
N SER A 101 15.57 17.21 5.93
CA SER A 101 16.11 16.67 7.17
C SER A 101 16.12 15.13 7.14
N LEU A 102 17.33 14.56 7.09
CA LEU A 102 17.54 13.11 7.08
C LEU A 102 16.91 12.42 8.31
N ILE A 103 16.99 13.04 9.48
CA ILE A 103 16.42 12.48 10.73
C ILE A 103 14.90 12.35 10.61
N ILE A 104 14.23 13.39 10.11
CA ILE A 104 12.78 13.38 9.92
C ILE A 104 12.39 12.33 8.88
N GLN A 105 13.13 12.22 7.78
CA GLN A 105 12.88 11.21 6.76
C GLN A 105 12.99 9.78 7.32
N ILE A 106 14.03 9.49 8.13
CA ILE A 106 14.19 8.18 8.77
C ILE A 106 13.04 7.91 9.75
N MET A 107 12.68 8.87 10.59
CA MET A 107 11.57 8.71 11.54
C MET A 107 10.25 8.41 10.82
N ILE A 108 9.96 9.10 9.72
CA ILE A 108 8.76 8.88 8.91
C ILE A 108 8.77 7.49 8.26
N VAL A 109 9.93 6.98 7.80
CA VAL A 109 10.03 5.60 7.30
C VAL A 109 9.53 4.60 8.33
N PHE A 110 9.94 4.72 9.59
CA PHE A 110 9.50 3.81 10.65
C PHE A 110 8.01 3.95 10.98
N LEU A 111 7.49 5.19 11.01
CA LEU A 111 6.11 5.45 11.42
C LEU A 111 5.08 5.14 10.34
N THR A 112 5.42 5.35 9.07
CA THR A 112 4.42 5.30 7.99
C THR A 112 4.58 4.13 7.06
N LYS A 113 5.80 3.81 6.59
CA LYS A 113 6.05 2.72 5.64
C LYS A 113 5.50 1.39 6.16
N THR A 114 5.93 0.99 7.34
CA THR A 114 5.59 -0.28 7.96
C THR A 114 4.11 -0.36 8.30
N VAL A 115 3.58 0.69 8.96
CA VAL A 115 2.18 0.73 9.37
C VAL A 115 1.25 0.72 8.16
N ALA A 116 1.53 1.55 7.15
CA ALA A 116 0.70 1.62 5.94
C ALA A 116 0.70 0.29 5.17
N THR A 117 1.86 -0.34 5.00
CA THR A 117 1.98 -1.59 4.22
C THR A 117 1.26 -2.74 4.92
N MET A 118 1.52 -2.95 6.22
CA MET A 118 0.90 -4.05 6.96
C MET A 118 -0.59 -3.84 7.19
N ALA A 119 -1.01 -2.61 7.51
CA ALA A 119 -2.42 -2.29 7.62
C ALA A 119 -3.16 -2.58 6.30
N PHE A 120 -2.58 -2.20 5.15
CA PHE A 120 -3.21 -2.46 3.85
C PHE A 120 -3.33 -3.95 3.55
N VAL A 121 -2.33 -4.78 3.89
CA VAL A 121 -2.41 -6.23 3.72
C VAL A 121 -3.59 -6.80 4.51
N MET A 122 -3.75 -6.42 5.77
CA MET A 122 -4.86 -6.88 6.62
C MET A 122 -6.21 -6.37 6.13
N ILE A 123 -6.30 -5.10 5.72
CA ILE A 123 -7.50 -4.50 5.14
C ILE A 123 -7.89 -5.23 3.86
N ASN A 124 -6.93 -5.55 3.00
CA ASN A 124 -7.17 -6.28 1.77
C ASN A 124 -7.79 -7.65 2.01
N LEU A 125 -7.28 -8.41 2.98
CA LEU A 125 -7.85 -9.70 3.38
C LEU A 125 -9.30 -9.53 3.85
N ARG A 126 -9.58 -8.54 4.72
CA ARG A 126 -10.92 -8.29 5.26
C ARG A 126 -11.90 -7.80 4.19
N ILE A 127 -11.49 -6.91 3.28
CA ILE A 127 -12.34 -6.43 2.19
C ILE A 127 -12.70 -7.59 1.24
N ILE A 128 -11.73 -8.39 0.84
CA ILE A 128 -11.98 -9.53 -0.05
C ILE A 128 -12.90 -10.55 0.62
N SER A 129 -12.71 -10.85 1.91
CA SER A 129 -13.60 -11.77 2.64
C SER A 129 -15.03 -11.22 2.81
N THR A 130 -15.21 -9.91 2.81
CA THR A 130 -16.53 -9.27 2.92
C THR A 130 -17.27 -9.21 1.58
N ILE A 131 -16.55 -9.01 0.48
CA ILE A 131 -17.16 -8.79 -0.84
C ILE A 131 -17.33 -10.08 -1.63
N VAL A 132 -16.48 -11.09 -1.37
CA VAL A 132 -16.37 -12.30 -2.19
C VAL A 132 -16.71 -13.53 -1.37
N ASP A 133 -17.56 -14.41 -1.90
CA ASP A 133 -17.91 -15.69 -1.30
C ASP A 133 -16.66 -16.55 -1.04
N ASN A 134 -16.66 -17.34 0.03
CA ASN A 134 -15.52 -18.17 0.45
C ASN A 134 -14.95 -19.02 -0.68
N ALA A 135 -15.79 -19.58 -1.55
CA ALA A 135 -15.33 -20.39 -2.68
C ALA A 135 -14.49 -19.61 -3.71
N ARG A 136 -14.65 -18.27 -3.79
CA ARG A 136 -13.98 -17.40 -4.77
C ARG A 136 -12.87 -16.55 -4.18
N GLN A 137 -12.67 -16.56 -2.87
CA GLN A 137 -11.67 -15.70 -2.19
C GLN A 137 -10.25 -15.92 -2.71
N ASN A 138 -9.84 -17.18 -2.89
CA ASN A 138 -8.51 -17.50 -3.41
C ASN A 138 -8.29 -16.94 -4.82
N THR A 139 -9.32 -16.99 -5.67
CA THR A 139 -9.28 -16.41 -7.02
C THR A 139 -9.21 -14.89 -6.96
N ALA A 140 -9.93 -14.25 -6.04
CA ALA A 140 -9.89 -12.81 -5.83
C ALA A 140 -8.51 -12.35 -5.32
N LEU A 141 -7.91 -13.07 -4.38
CA LEU A 141 -6.55 -12.78 -3.89
C LEU A 141 -5.49 -12.97 -4.98
N SER A 142 -5.65 -13.97 -5.85
CA SER A 142 -4.79 -14.15 -7.02
C SER A 142 -4.93 -12.99 -8.01
N LEU A 143 -6.14 -12.48 -8.21
CA LEU A 143 -6.39 -11.30 -9.05
C LEU A 143 -5.74 -10.05 -8.44
N VAL A 144 -5.85 -9.83 -7.14
CA VAL A 144 -5.15 -8.75 -6.42
C VAL A 144 -3.64 -8.87 -6.60
N SER A 145 -3.08 -10.08 -6.49
CA SER A 145 -1.64 -10.34 -6.69
C SER A 145 -1.20 -10.01 -8.12
N SER A 146 -2.00 -10.35 -9.12
CA SER A 146 -1.75 -10.00 -10.53
C SER A 146 -1.78 -8.49 -10.74
N CYS A 147 -2.75 -7.79 -10.15
CA CYS A 147 -2.83 -6.33 -10.18
C CYS A 147 -1.62 -5.66 -9.51
N LYS A 148 -1.16 -6.21 -8.37
CA LYS A 148 0.06 -5.77 -7.69
C LYS A 148 1.27 -5.86 -8.62
N SER A 149 1.47 -6.99 -9.29
CA SER A 149 2.60 -7.20 -10.20
C SER A 149 2.54 -6.27 -11.41
N PHE A 150 1.37 -6.12 -12.02
CA PHE A 150 1.16 -5.22 -13.14
C PHE A 150 1.44 -3.76 -12.74
N ALA A 151 0.87 -3.29 -11.63
CA ALA A 151 1.10 -1.95 -11.12
C ALA A 151 2.59 -1.69 -10.83
N SER A 152 3.29 -2.67 -10.25
CA SER A 152 4.72 -2.58 -9.98
C SER A 152 5.53 -2.36 -11.25
N ILE A 153 5.24 -3.08 -12.33
CA ILE A 153 5.93 -2.92 -13.62
C ILE A 153 5.70 -1.52 -14.18
N VAL A 154 4.45 -1.06 -14.23
CA VAL A 154 4.10 0.26 -14.77
C VAL A 154 4.79 1.38 -13.97
N PHE A 155 4.72 1.32 -12.64
CA PHE A 155 5.34 2.33 -11.78
C PHE A 155 6.87 2.30 -11.83
N GLN A 156 7.49 1.12 -12.00
CA GLN A 156 8.95 1.01 -12.17
C GLN A 156 9.41 1.69 -13.47
N MET A 157 8.70 1.49 -14.57
CA MET A 157 9.01 2.17 -15.83
C MET A 157 8.90 3.69 -15.70
N LEU A 158 7.82 4.18 -15.06
CA LEU A 158 7.62 5.62 -14.83
C LEU A 158 8.68 6.19 -13.89
N ALA A 159 9.04 5.48 -12.82
CA ALA A 159 10.02 5.94 -11.85
C ALA A 159 11.42 6.08 -12.44
N GLY A 160 11.87 5.08 -13.22
CA GLY A 160 13.16 5.18 -13.93
C GLY A 160 13.23 6.45 -14.76
N TYR A 161 12.22 6.69 -15.58
CA TYR A 161 12.13 7.88 -16.42
C TYR A 161 12.12 9.19 -15.60
N LEU A 162 11.35 9.25 -14.50
CA LEU A 162 11.24 10.46 -13.69
C LEU A 162 12.52 10.78 -12.90
N ILE A 163 13.21 9.76 -12.38
CA ILE A 163 14.46 9.94 -11.63
C ILE A 163 15.61 10.33 -12.55
N ASP A 164 15.71 9.72 -13.74
CA ASP A 164 16.75 10.00 -14.71
C ASP A 164 16.65 11.42 -15.30
N LEU A 165 15.42 11.91 -15.52
CA LEU A 165 15.21 13.23 -16.12
C LEU A 165 15.17 14.39 -15.13
N TYR A 166 14.75 14.14 -13.88
CA TYR A 166 14.51 15.21 -12.91
C TYR A 166 15.33 15.00 -11.63
N SER A 167 14.69 14.49 -10.57
CA SER A 167 15.32 14.31 -9.26
C SER A 167 14.44 13.48 -8.34
N TYR A 168 15.00 13.00 -7.22
CA TYR A 168 14.24 12.29 -6.19
C TYR A 168 13.10 13.13 -5.58
N PRO A 169 13.26 14.42 -5.23
CA PRO A 169 12.15 15.23 -4.74
C PRO A 169 10.99 15.32 -5.73
N PHE A 170 11.27 15.45 -7.03
CA PHE A 170 10.24 15.46 -8.06
C PHE A 170 9.53 14.11 -8.17
N PHE A 171 10.29 13.02 -8.13
CA PHE A 171 9.73 11.67 -8.09
C PHE A 171 8.79 11.46 -6.89
N TYR A 172 9.20 11.91 -5.69
CA TYR A 172 8.34 11.82 -4.49
C TYR A 172 7.12 12.74 -4.56
N SER A 173 7.22 13.90 -5.23
CA SER A 173 6.06 14.75 -5.51
C SER A 173 5.04 14.03 -6.41
N PHE A 174 5.50 13.29 -7.40
CA PHE A 174 4.65 12.43 -8.22
C PHE A 174 3.94 11.34 -7.38
N LEU A 175 4.67 10.65 -6.49
CA LEU A 175 4.08 9.67 -5.59
C LEU A 175 3.05 10.31 -4.62
N LEU A 176 3.30 11.54 -4.17
CA LEU A 176 2.37 12.29 -3.35
C LEU A 176 1.06 12.55 -4.10
N ILE A 177 1.13 12.98 -5.35
CA ILE A 177 -0.06 13.20 -6.20
C ILE A 177 -0.83 11.89 -6.38
N CYS A 178 -0.14 10.79 -6.69
CA CYS A 178 -0.77 9.46 -6.80
C CYS A 178 -1.44 9.02 -5.51
N SER A 179 -0.80 9.27 -4.35
CA SER A 179 -1.38 8.95 -3.03
C SER A 179 -2.62 9.79 -2.74
N PHE A 180 -2.62 11.05 -3.14
CA PHE A 180 -3.77 11.94 -3.00
C PHE A 180 -4.94 11.49 -3.88
N ILE A 181 -4.67 11.07 -5.12
CA ILE A 181 -5.68 10.46 -6.00
C ILE A 181 -6.25 9.20 -5.35
N GLY A 182 -5.40 8.34 -4.78
CA GLY A 182 -5.82 7.15 -4.04
C GLY A 182 -6.73 7.48 -2.85
N LEU A 183 -6.41 8.53 -2.10
CA LEU A 183 -7.24 9.02 -0.99
C LEU A 183 -8.63 9.47 -1.48
N ILE A 184 -8.68 10.25 -2.57
CA ILE A 184 -9.93 10.68 -3.19
C ILE A 184 -10.77 9.47 -3.62
N LEU A 185 -10.15 8.48 -4.28
CA LEU A 185 -10.84 7.25 -4.66
C LEU A 185 -11.39 6.49 -3.45
N CYS A 186 -10.68 6.46 -2.32
CA CYS A 186 -11.16 5.84 -1.08
C CYS A 186 -12.37 6.57 -0.49
N ILE A 187 -12.43 7.90 -0.59
CA ILE A 187 -13.57 8.70 -0.10
C ILE A 187 -14.84 8.33 -0.90
N PHE A 188 -14.73 8.21 -2.22
CA PHE A 188 -15.86 7.87 -3.09
C PHE A 188 -16.18 6.38 -3.12
N TYR A 189 -15.29 5.53 -2.64
CA TYR A 189 -15.52 4.09 -2.59
C TYR A 189 -16.62 3.74 -1.58
N LYS A 190 -17.71 3.19 -2.08
CA LYS A 190 -18.79 2.66 -1.25
C LYS A 190 -18.51 1.19 -0.97
N ILE A 191 -17.89 0.93 0.17
CA ILE A 191 -17.72 -0.45 0.64
C ILE A 191 -19.09 -0.96 1.10
N PRO A 192 -19.55 -2.14 0.63
CA PRO A 192 -20.77 -2.74 1.15
C PRO A 192 -20.63 -2.92 2.67
N SER A 193 -21.57 -2.38 3.43
CA SER A 193 -21.74 -2.67 4.85
C SER A 193 -22.39 -4.05 4.98
N GLY A 194 -21.66 -5.11 4.65
CA GLY A 194 -21.98 -6.47 5.04
C GLY A 194 -21.40 -6.74 6.43
N ASN A 195 -21.90 -7.76 7.13
CA ASN A 195 -21.37 -8.20 8.40
C ASN A 195 -19.84 -8.26 8.30
N GLU A 196 -19.18 -7.33 8.97
CA GLU A 196 -17.72 -7.32 9.03
C GLU A 196 -17.33 -8.60 9.73
N HIS A 197 -16.98 -9.64 8.95
CA HIS A 197 -16.48 -10.87 9.52
C HIS A 197 -15.24 -10.54 10.34
N HIS A 198 -15.31 -10.81 11.63
CA HIS A 198 -14.14 -10.75 12.47
C HIS A 198 -13.16 -11.81 11.95
N LEU A 199 -12.02 -11.38 11.42
CA LEU A 199 -11.00 -12.29 10.88
C LEU A 199 -10.34 -13.17 11.95
N PHE A 200 -10.66 -12.95 13.22
CA PHE A 200 -9.99 -13.53 14.38
C PHE A 200 -10.96 -14.03 15.46
N ASP A 201 -12.22 -14.35 15.10
CA ASP A 201 -13.15 -15.07 16.00
C ASP A 201 -12.91 -16.59 15.92
#